data_f199f465863a609a53861406a60e3c4b
#
_entry.id   f199f465863a609a53861406a60e3c4b
#
_cell.length_a   1.000
_cell.length_b   1.000
_cell.length_c   1.000
_cell.angle_alpha   90.00
_cell.angle_beta   90.00
_cell.angle_gamma   90.00
#
_symmetry.space_group_name_H-M   'P 1'
#
loop_
_entity.id
_entity.type
_entity.pdbx_description
1 polymer ?
#
loop_
_entity_poly.entity_id
_entity_poly.type
_entity_poly.pdbx_seq_one_letter_code
_entity_poly.pdbx_strand_id
1 'polypeptide(L)'
;EKKGSKNAMNRDESGSNGLVLDKSGQLIICMHGDRRVARLTHWGENDFTTIVGTYQGKYFNSPNDLVYAKNGDLYFTDPPYGLKKGDNDPLKELAFNGVFKLSPSGDLSLVIKDLTRPNGVAISNDQKTLYVAISDPKNRRIMAYDITPEGVENGRVFFDDSSLDINARGNFDGLKIHPSGTIFTTGPGGVLIITPEGKHLGTIKTEEKTANCAFDSSYE
;
A
#
# COMPACT_ATOMS: atom_id res chain seq x y z
N GLU A 1 12.74 -10.95 -4.46
CA GLU A 1 14.18 -10.99 -4.24
C GLU A 1 14.55 -10.37 -2.89
N LYS A 2 15.45 -11.04 -2.14
CA LYS A 2 15.92 -10.59 -0.81
C LYS A 2 16.93 -9.43 -0.86
N LYS A 3 17.11 -8.81 -2.01
CA LYS A 3 18.04 -7.69 -2.21
C LYS A 3 17.44 -6.41 -1.64
N GLY A 4 18.22 -5.66 -0.91
CA GLY A 4 17.85 -4.35 -0.36
C GLY A 4 17.60 -4.31 1.15
N SER A 5 17.28 -5.42 1.80
CA SER A 5 17.10 -5.46 3.26
C SER A 5 18.31 -6.10 3.94
N LYS A 6 18.98 -5.35 4.82
CA LYS A 6 20.14 -5.84 5.60
C LYS A 6 19.72 -6.81 6.72
N ASN A 7 18.45 -6.76 7.15
CA ASN A 7 17.90 -7.57 8.25
C ASN A 7 17.04 -8.74 7.80
N ALA A 8 17.16 -9.14 6.53
CA ALA A 8 16.31 -10.15 5.87
C ALA A 8 16.43 -11.58 6.42
N MET A 9 17.43 -11.90 7.22
CA MET A 9 17.85 -13.29 7.47
C MET A 9 16.88 -14.14 8.30
N ASN A 10 15.84 -13.56 8.90
CA ASN A 10 14.91 -14.30 9.78
C ASN A 10 13.43 -13.98 9.58
N ARG A 11 13.01 -13.54 8.40
CA ARG A 11 11.63 -13.12 8.13
C ARG A 11 11.12 -13.78 6.84
N ASP A 12 9.85 -14.18 6.84
CA ASP A 12 9.24 -14.88 5.69
C ASP A 12 9.06 -13.94 4.48
N GLU A 13 8.72 -12.66 4.73
CA GLU A 13 8.61 -11.61 3.71
C GLU A 13 9.62 -10.48 3.98
N SER A 14 10.88 -10.77 3.81
CA SER A 14 11.99 -9.89 4.20
C SER A 14 12.47 -8.93 3.11
N GLY A 15 11.88 -9.00 1.92
CA GLY A 15 12.29 -8.17 0.78
C GLY A 15 11.72 -6.76 0.79
N SER A 16 11.77 -6.15 -0.38
CA SER A 16 11.02 -4.94 -0.71
C SER A 16 9.60 -5.31 -1.13
N ASN A 17 8.67 -4.35 -1.02
CA ASN A 17 7.29 -4.48 -1.49
C ASN A 17 6.94 -3.30 -2.41
N GLY A 18 6.09 -2.36 -1.99
CA GLY A 18 5.65 -1.25 -2.82
C GLY A 18 6.80 -0.40 -3.36
N LEU A 19 6.65 0.04 -4.61
CA LEU A 19 7.64 0.80 -5.37
C LEU A 19 6.95 1.99 -6.02
N VAL A 20 7.55 3.17 -5.95
CA VAL A 20 7.08 4.36 -6.66
C VAL A 20 8.28 5.22 -7.07
N LEU A 21 8.15 5.97 -8.16
CA LEU A 21 9.11 7.01 -8.50
C LEU A 21 8.68 8.34 -7.90
N ASP A 22 9.63 9.06 -7.31
CA ASP A 22 9.40 10.44 -6.91
C ASP A 22 9.43 11.41 -8.11
N LYS A 23 9.18 12.70 -7.87
CA LYS A 23 9.16 13.73 -8.92
C LYS A 23 10.48 13.87 -9.70
N SER A 24 11.59 13.43 -9.11
CA SER A 24 12.92 13.44 -9.74
C SER A 24 13.27 12.14 -10.47
N GLY A 25 12.33 11.17 -10.49
CA GLY A 25 12.55 9.85 -11.08
C GLY A 25 13.36 8.91 -10.20
N GLN A 26 13.56 9.22 -8.91
CA GLN A 26 14.25 8.33 -7.98
C GLN A 26 13.28 7.28 -7.43
N LEU A 27 13.75 6.05 -7.31
CA LEU A 27 12.97 4.94 -6.78
C LEU A 27 12.83 5.04 -5.27
N ILE A 28 11.59 5.08 -4.80
CA ILE A 28 11.20 4.98 -3.40
C ILE A 28 10.58 3.61 -3.17
N ILE A 29 10.91 3.00 -2.04
CA ILE A 29 10.63 1.59 -1.79
C ILE A 29 10.19 1.35 -0.34
N CYS A 30 9.16 0.54 -0.17
CA CYS A 30 8.81 -0.07 1.11
C CYS A 30 9.71 -1.26 1.38
N MET A 31 10.44 -1.26 2.49
CA MET A 31 11.37 -2.33 2.87
C MET A 31 10.84 -3.09 4.08
N HIS A 32 10.18 -4.23 3.84
CA HIS A 32 9.61 -5.06 4.92
C HIS A 32 10.65 -5.47 5.95
N GLY A 33 11.77 -6.01 5.50
CA GLY A 33 12.82 -6.53 6.37
C GLY A 33 13.49 -5.46 7.22
N ASP A 34 13.71 -4.27 6.68
CA ASP A 34 14.31 -3.15 7.38
C ASP A 34 13.28 -2.27 8.09
N ARG A 35 11.98 -2.54 7.89
CA ARG A 35 10.87 -1.83 8.55
C ARG A 35 10.91 -0.32 8.30
N ARG A 36 11.19 0.08 7.06
CA ARG A 36 11.37 1.49 6.67
C ARG A 36 10.88 1.78 5.26
N VAL A 37 10.65 3.04 4.95
CA VAL A 37 10.58 3.55 3.59
C VAL A 37 11.94 4.16 3.25
N ALA A 38 12.47 3.84 2.07
CA ALA A 38 13.80 4.24 1.66
C ALA A 38 13.84 4.69 0.20
N ARG A 39 14.89 5.42 -0.16
CA ARG A 39 15.21 5.87 -1.51
C ARG A 39 16.42 5.13 -2.01
N LEU A 40 16.37 4.63 -3.24
CA LEU A 40 17.53 4.09 -3.94
C LEU A 40 18.52 5.23 -4.21
N THR A 41 19.77 5.05 -3.78
CA THR A 41 20.80 6.08 -3.90
C THR A 41 21.24 6.26 -5.35
N HIS A 42 21.54 5.14 -6.04
CA HIS A 42 21.95 5.13 -7.46
C HIS A 42 21.36 3.90 -8.17
N TRP A 43 20.92 4.09 -9.40
CA TRP A 43 20.47 2.98 -10.25
C TRP A 43 21.61 1.97 -10.49
N GLY A 44 21.31 0.69 -10.34
CA GLY A 44 22.28 -0.40 -10.49
C GLY A 44 23.04 -0.77 -9.22
N GLU A 45 22.94 0.05 -8.18
CA GLU A 45 23.50 -0.25 -6.85
C GLU A 45 22.44 -0.83 -5.92
N ASN A 46 22.87 -1.44 -4.82
CA ASN A 46 22.00 -1.96 -3.77
C ASN A 46 22.19 -1.13 -2.49
N ASP A 47 22.17 0.18 -2.64
CA ASP A 47 22.31 1.13 -1.54
C ASP A 47 21.08 2.04 -1.43
N PHE A 48 20.59 2.19 -0.20
CA PHE A 48 19.32 2.86 0.09
C PHE A 48 19.47 3.83 1.25
N THR A 49 19.08 5.06 1.02
CA THR A 49 18.96 6.09 2.06
C THR A 49 17.58 6.01 2.71
N THR A 50 17.53 5.92 4.04
CA THR A 50 16.26 5.93 4.78
C THR A 50 15.56 7.28 4.63
N ILE A 51 14.30 7.25 4.21
CA ILE A 51 13.39 8.40 4.23
C ILE A 51 12.73 8.48 5.62
N VAL A 52 12.11 7.36 6.05
CA VAL A 52 11.48 7.25 7.36
C VAL A 52 11.53 5.80 7.85
N GLY A 53 11.85 5.59 9.12
CA GLY A 53 12.01 4.24 9.71
C GLY A 53 11.29 4.05 11.04
N THR A 54 10.80 5.15 11.65
CA THR A 54 10.13 5.09 12.95
C THR A 54 8.98 6.08 13.04
N TYR A 55 8.02 5.77 13.90
CA TYR A 55 6.97 6.67 14.34
C TYR A 55 6.96 6.77 15.85
N GLN A 56 7.13 7.98 16.41
CA GLN A 56 7.23 8.22 17.85
C GLN A 56 8.30 7.35 18.55
N GLY A 57 9.44 7.15 17.89
CA GLY A 57 10.56 6.35 18.40
C GLY A 57 10.39 4.83 18.29
N LYS A 58 9.29 4.34 17.73
CA LYS A 58 9.01 2.92 17.50
C LYS A 58 9.19 2.57 16.04
N TYR A 59 9.74 1.40 15.75
CA TYR A 59 9.83 0.91 14.38
C TYR A 59 8.45 0.62 13.79
N PHE A 60 8.28 0.86 12.48
CA PHE A 60 7.11 0.41 11.72
C PHE A 60 6.95 -1.10 11.79
N ASN A 61 5.76 -1.61 11.47
CA ASN A 61 5.53 -3.05 11.37
C ASN A 61 6.27 -3.63 10.17
N SER A 62 5.85 -3.28 8.97
CA SER A 62 6.51 -3.59 7.71
C SER A 62 5.86 -2.76 6.58
N PRO A 63 6.35 -1.54 6.30
CA PRO A 63 5.80 -0.71 5.24
C PRO A 63 5.59 -1.48 3.95
N ASN A 64 4.37 -1.40 3.38
CA ASN A 64 3.91 -2.31 2.34
C ASN A 64 3.72 -1.63 0.98
N ASP A 65 2.79 -0.71 0.84
CA ASP A 65 2.54 0.03 -0.40
C ASP A 65 2.58 1.54 -0.16
N LEU A 66 2.78 2.31 -1.24
CA LEU A 66 2.98 3.75 -1.13
C LEU A 66 2.54 4.49 -2.39
N VAL A 67 2.09 5.74 -2.20
CA VAL A 67 1.68 6.62 -3.29
C VAL A 67 2.02 8.07 -2.98
N TYR A 68 2.49 8.82 -3.98
CA TYR A 68 2.65 10.27 -3.87
C TYR A 68 1.38 11.02 -4.28
N ALA A 69 0.97 11.97 -3.47
CA ALA A 69 0.05 13.02 -3.88
C ALA A 69 0.78 14.06 -4.76
N LYS A 70 0.01 14.82 -5.56
CA LYS A 70 0.58 15.88 -6.43
C LYS A 70 1.29 16.99 -5.66
N ASN A 71 0.88 17.26 -4.41
CA ASN A 71 1.53 18.23 -3.52
C ASN A 71 2.86 17.72 -2.94
N GLY A 72 3.19 16.44 -3.14
CA GLY A 72 4.42 15.80 -2.69
C GLY A 72 4.28 15.04 -1.36
N ASP A 73 3.11 15.00 -0.75
CA ASP A 73 2.85 14.13 0.40
C ASP A 73 2.98 12.67 -0.04
N LEU A 74 3.67 11.87 0.74
CA LEU A 74 3.80 10.43 0.56
C LEU A 74 2.89 9.69 1.54
N TYR A 75 1.91 8.96 1.03
CA TYR A 75 1.10 8.06 1.84
C TYR A 75 1.66 6.64 1.74
N PHE A 76 1.72 5.92 2.86
CA PHE A 76 2.14 4.51 2.86
C PHE A 76 1.41 3.71 3.94
N THR A 77 1.26 2.42 3.68
CA THR A 77 0.61 1.45 4.57
C THR A 77 1.64 0.65 5.35
N ASP A 78 1.28 0.25 6.59
CA ASP A 78 2.19 -0.45 7.50
C ASP A 78 1.52 -1.67 8.16
N PRO A 79 1.12 -2.70 7.37
CA PRO A 79 0.60 -3.96 7.89
C PRO A 79 1.71 -4.83 8.48
N PRO A 80 1.37 -5.93 9.20
CA PRO A 80 2.36 -6.74 9.89
C PRO A 80 2.96 -7.88 9.04
N TYR A 81 2.87 -7.84 7.70
CA TYR A 81 3.25 -8.96 6.83
C TYR A 81 4.73 -9.31 6.89
N GLY A 82 5.61 -8.33 7.04
CA GLY A 82 7.04 -8.55 7.22
C GLY A 82 7.44 -9.04 8.61
N LEU A 83 6.49 -9.20 9.52
CA LEU A 83 6.70 -9.75 10.86
C LEU A 83 6.31 -11.23 10.87
N LYS A 84 7.19 -12.13 11.33
CA LYS A 84 7.04 -13.58 11.24
C LYS A 84 5.76 -14.13 11.87
N LYS A 85 5.29 -13.51 12.96
CA LYS A 85 4.04 -13.88 13.67
C LYS A 85 2.92 -12.85 13.46
N GLY A 86 3.05 -11.98 12.45
CA GLY A 86 2.07 -10.95 12.14
C GLY A 86 1.77 -10.05 13.35
N ASP A 87 0.50 -9.86 13.66
CA ASP A 87 0.07 -9.02 14.80
C ASP A 87 0.55 -9.50 16.17
N ASN A 88 0.90 -10.78 16.31
CA ASN A 88 1.39 -11.39 17.55
C ASN A 88 2.92 -11.49 17.59
N ASP A 89 3.62 -10.83 16.68
CA ASP A 89 5.08 -10.87 16.65
C ASP A 89 5.67 -10.05 17.79
N PRO A 90 6.63 -10.60 18.56
CA PRO A 90 7.27 -9.87 19.67
C PRO A 90 8.06 -8.65 19.22
N LEU A 91 8.41 -8.56 17.92
CA LEU A 91 9.05 -7.38 17.34
C LEU A 91 8.07 -6.28 16.93
N LYS A 92 6.76 -6.53 17.01
CA LYS A 92 5.74 -5.51 16.73
C LYS A 92 5.69 -4.48 17.86
N GLU A 93 6.11 -3.26 17.55
CA GLU A 93 6.19 -2.18 18.54
C GLU A 93 4.97 -1.25 18.52
N LEU A 94 4.35 -1.08 17.32
CA LEU A 94 3.14 -0.30 17.16
C LEU A 94 1.92 -1.17 17.50
N ALA A 95 1.00 -0.66 18.33
CA ALA A 95 -0.21 -1.38 18.74
C ALA A 95 -1.29 -1.48 17.65
N PHE A 96 -1.01 -0.97 16.44
CA PHE A 96 -1.94 -0.87 15.33
C PHE A 96 -1.22 -1.16 14.00
N ASN A 97 -1.99 -1.28 12.92
CA ASN A 97 -1.52 -1.34 11.54
C ASN A 97 -1.96 -0.05 10.87
N GLY A 98 -1.00 0.86 10.65
CA GLY A 98 -1.30 2.25 10.28
C GLY A 98 -1.30 2.52 8.78
N VAL A 99 -1.95 3.63 8.41
CA VAL A 99 -1.64 4.37 7.19
C VAL A 99 -1.03 5.69 7.61
N PHE A 100 0.10 6.05 7.03
CA PHE A 100 0.86 7.23 7.38
C PHE A 100 0.93 8.22 6.22
N LYS A 101 1.06 9.51 6.55
CA LYS A 101 1.38 10.59 5.62
C LYS A 101 2.72 11.20 6.02
N LEU A 102 3.65 11.26 5.08
CA LEU A 102 4.91 11.99 5.22
C LEU A 102 4.87 13.20 4.30
N SER A 103 4.96 14.40 4.87
CA SER A 103 5.01 15.65 4.11
C SER A 103 6.37 15.85 3.42
N PRO A 104 6.47 16.73 2.41
CA PRO A 104 7.75 17.13 1.82
C PRO A 104 8.72 17.79 2.82
N SER A 105 8.22 18.37 3.91
CA SER A 105 9.02 18.93 5.02
C SER A 105 9.59 17.87 5.95
N GLY A 106 9.15 16.61 5.82
CA GLY A 106 9.58 15.51 6.69
C GLY A 106 8.67 15.25 7.89
N ASP A 107 7.51 15.94 7.98
CA ASP A 107 6.56 15.73 9.05
C ASP A 107 5.77 14.45 8.82
N LEU A 108 5.88 13.50 9.75
CA LEU A 108 5.21 12.21 9.71
C LEU A 108 3.96 12.20 10.58
N SER A 109 2.82 11.89 9.97
CA SER A 109 1.52 11.79 10.63
C SER A 109 0.90 10.41 10.46
N LEU A 110 0.30 9.87 11.52
CA LEU A 110 -0.58 8.70 11.44
C LEU A 110 -1.98 9.19 11.03
N VAL A 111 -2.44 8.80 9.85
CA VAL A 111 -3.73 9.28 9.31
C VAL A 111 -4.86 8.26 9.47
N ILE A 112 -4.56 6.95 9.55
CA ILE A 112 -5.53 5.89 9.81
C ILE A 112 -4.86 4.84 10.71
N LYS A 113 -5.57 4.37 11.77
CA LYS A 113 -5.03 3.40 12.76
C LYS A 113 -5.94 2.21 13.05
N ASP A 114 -7.13 2.20 12.52
CA ASP A 114 -8.22 1.26 12.87
C ASP A 114 -8.47 0.18 11.80
N LEU A 115 -7.55 0.04 10.85
CA LEU A 115 -7.58 -0.99 9.82
C LEU A 115 -6.85 -2.26 10.27
N THR A 116 -7.42 -3.42 9.93
CA THR A 116 -6.80 -4.70 10.32
C THR A 116 -5.54 -5.00 9.51
N ARG A 117 -5.58 -4.87 8.19
CA ARG A 117 -4.46 -5.16 7.27
C ARG A 117 -4.48 -4.23 6.07
N PRO A 118 -4.15 -2.94 6.26
CA PRO A 118 -4.02 -2.01 5.15
C PRO A 118 -2.89 -2.50 4.22
N ASN A 119 -3.17 -2.52 2.91
CA ASN A 119 -2.24 -3.02 1.90
C ASN A 119 -2.09 -1.98 0.79
N GLY A 120 -2.64 -2.21 -0.40
CA GLY A 120 -2.53 -1.27 -1.50
C GLY A 120 -3.12 0.11 -1.15
N VAL A 121 -2.49 1.17 -1.65
CA VAL A 121 -2.93 2.55 -1.45
C VAL A 121 -2.86 3.35 -2.74
N ALA A 122 -3.90 4.14 -3.03
CA ALA A 122 -3.94 5.03 -4.18
C ALA A 122 -4.74 6.31 -3.89
N ILE A 123 -4.51 7.35 -4.70
CA ILE A 123 -5.18 8.65 -4.59
C ILE A 123 -5.96 8.90 -5.87
N SER A 124 -7.21 9.39 -5.75
CA SER A 124 -8.03 9.77 -6.89
C SER A 124 -7.35 10.84 -7.75
N ASN A 125 -7.71 10.90 -9.05
CA ASN A 125 -7.10 11.84 -9.99
C ASN A 125 -7.28 13.30 -9.59
N ASP A 126 -8.39 13.63 -8.93
CA ASP A 126 -8.70 14.96 -8.38
C ASP A 126 -8.02 15.26 -7.04
N GLN A 127 -7.27 14.27 -6.49
CA GLN A 127 -6.53 14.36 -5.22
C GLN A 127 -7.40 14.51 -3.97
N LYS A 128 -8.68 14.16 -4.05
CA LYS A 128 -9.62 14.34 -2.93
C LYS A 128 -9.88 13.06 -2.15
N THR A 129 -9.61 11.90 -2.72
CA THR A 129 -9.92 10.61 -2.09
C THR A 129 -8.68 9.73 -1.99
N LEU A 130 -8.43 9.22 -0.78
CA LEU A 130 -7.45 8.16 -0.53
C LEU A 130 -8.18 6.81 -0.48
N TYR A 131 -7.78 5.89 -1.33
CA TYR A 131 -8.26 4.50 -1.31
C TYR A 131 -7.24 3.61 -0.62
N VAL A 132 -7.72 2.70 0.24
CA VAL A 132 -6.89 1.72 0.95
C VAL A 132 -7.51 0.34 0.81
N ALA A 133 -6.78 -0.58 0.20
CA ALA A 133 -7.15 -1.98 0.12
C ALA A 133 -6.91 -2.69 1.46
N ILE A 134 -7.87 -3.50 1.90
CA ILE A 134 -7.76 -4.31 3.12
C ILE A 134 -7.64 -5.77 2.72
N SER A 135 -6.47 -6.37 2.99
CA SER A 135 -6.21 -7.78 2.65
C SER A 135 -6.56 -8.77 3.75
N ASP A 136 -7.29 -8.37 4.78
CA ASP A 136 -7.79 -9.28 5.80
C ASP A 136 -8.81 -10.26 5.19
N PRO A 137 -8.55 -11.58 5.17
CA PRO A 137 -9.47 -12.55 4.57
C PRO A 137 -10.88 -12.56 5.19
N LYS A 138 -11.02 -12.06 6.42
CA LYS A 138 -12.31 -11.96 7.13
C LYS A 138 -13.02 -10.63 6.88
N ASN A 139 -12.35 -9.69 6.21
CA ASN A 139 -12.83 -8.32 6.08
C ASN A 139 -12.31 -7.66 4.79
N ARG A 140 -12.37 -8.40 3.68
CA ARG A 140 -11.87 -7.95 2.38
C ARG A 140 -12.70 -6.79 1.83
N ARG A 141 -12.08 -5.63 1.69
CA ARG A 141 -12.73 -4.43 1.16
C ARG A 141 -11.72 -3.39 0.70
N ILE A 142 -12.20 -2.40 -0.01
CA ILE A 142 -11.48 -1.16 -0.29
C ILE A 142 -12.20 -0.07 0.48
N MET A 143 -11.44 0.66 1.29
CA MET A 143 -11.92 1.84 2.00
C MET A 143 -11.62 3.09 1.19
N ALA A 144 -12.47 4.09 1.29
CA ALA A 144 -12.25 5.43 0.76
C ALA A 144 -12.32 6.45 1.89
N TYR A 145 -11.44 7.43 1.86
CA TYR A 145 -11.33 8.53 2.82
C TYR A 145 -11.22 9.86 2.08
N ASP A 146 -11.82 10.90 2.59
CA ASP A 146 -11.66 12.25 2.06
C ASP A 146 -10.32 12.81 2.53
N ILE A 147 -9.48 13.30 1.61
CA ILE A 147 -8.18 13.91 1.92
C ILE A 147 -8.42 15.36 2.34
N THR A 148 -7.85 15.74 3.48
CA THR A 148 -7.85 17.09 4.03
C THR A 148 -6.41 17.58 4.25
N PRO A 149 -6.18 18.88 4.48
CA PRO A 149 -4.85 19.39 4.85
C PRO A 149 -4.27 18.69 6.10
N GLU A 150 -5.13 18.39 7.07
CA GLU A 150 -4.76 17.79 8.36
C GLU A 150 -4.52 16.28 8.27
N GLY A 151 -5.10 15.60 7.26
CA GLY A 151 -4.98 14.15 7.11
C GLY A 151 -6.06 13.56 6.23
N VAL A 152 -6.85 12.63 6.78
CA VAL A 152 -8.00 12.02 6.08
C VAL A 152 -9.18 11.88 7.03
N GLU A 153 -10.40 11.96 6.49
CA GLU A 153 -11.65 11.85 7.23
C GLU A 153 -12.72 11.08 6.45
N ASN A 154 -13.92 10.93 7.03
CA ASN A 154 -15.11 10.33 6.40
C ASN A 154 -14.84 8.94 5.80
N GLY A 155 -14.15 8.06 6.57
CA GLY A 155 -13.86 6.69 6.15
C GLY A 155 -15.12 5.91 5.84
N ARG A 156 -15.21 5.34 4.62
CA ARG A 156 -16.35 4.57 4.13
C ARG A 156 -15.89 3.36 3.32
N VAL A 157 -16.72 2.32 3.28
CA VAL A 157 -16.49 1.21 2.36
C VAL A 157 -16.78 1.71 0.94
N PHE A 158 -15.77 1.63 0.08
CA PHE A 158 -15.91 1.95 -1.33
C PHE A 158 -16.35 0.72 -2.14
N PHE A 159 -15.74 -0.42 -1.84
CA PHE A 159 -16.04 -1.69 -2.49
C PHE A 159 -15.74 -2.85 -1.53
N ASP A 160 -16.53 -3.89 -1.56
CA ASP A 160 -16.29 -5.14 -0.83
C ASP A 160 -16.48 -6.36 -1.74
N ASP A 161 -16.18 -7.54 -1.20
CA ASP A 161 -16.24 -8.79 -1.96
C ASP A 161 -17.61 -9.48 -1.95
N SER A 162 -18.66 -8.84 -1.42
CA SER A 162 -20.01 -9.43 -1.30
C SER A 162 -20.65 -9.80 -2.66
N SER A 163 -20.24 -9.13 -3.73
CA SER A 163 -20.71 -9.39 -5.09
C SER A 163 -19.80 -10.33 -5.91
N LEU A 164 -18.70 -10.80 -5.30
CA LEU A 164 -17.72 -11.65 -5.96
C LEU A 164 -17.98 -13.14 -5.70
N ASP A 165 -17.36 -14.01 -6.49
CA ASP A 165 -17.39 -15.45 -6.22
C ASP A 165 -16.69 -15.75 -4.87
N ILE A 166 -17.45 -16.32 -3.93
CA ILE A 166 -16.94 -16.68 -2.60
C ILE A 166 -15.76 -17.67 -2.64
N ASN A 167 -15.64 -18.45 -3.71
CA ASN A 167 -14.56 -19.41 -3.90
C ASN A 167 -13.35 -18.81 -4.62
N ALA A 168 -13.44 -17.57 -5.10
CA ALA A 168 -12.35 -16.91 -5.78
C ALA A 168 -11.16 -16.68 -4.83
N ARG A 169 -9.97 -17.10 -5.27
CA ARG A 169 -8.74 -16.97 -4.48
C ARG A 169 -8.19 -15.54 -4.60
N GLY A 170 -7.58 -15.07 -3.51
CA GLY A 170 -6.92 -13.77 -3.43
C GLY A 170 -7.58 -12.86 -2.41
N ASN A 171 -6.86 -11.81 -2.05
CA ASN A 171 -7.33 -10.72 -1.21
C ASN A 171 -7.08 -9.42 -1.96
N PHE A 172 -7.76 -8.34 -1.58
CA PHE A 172 -7.39 -7.03 -2.10
C PHE A 172 -5.96 -6.69 -1.70
N ASP A 173 -5.16 -6.31 -2.69
CA ASP A 173 -3.73 -6.03 -2.53
C ASP A 173 -3.41 -4.73 -3.29
N GLY A 174 -2.57 -4.72 -4.31
CA GLY A 174 -2.24 -3.52 -5.05
C GLY A 174 -3.42 -2.92 -5.82
N LEU A 175 -3.47 -1.59 -5.92
CA LEU A 175 -4.46 -0.90 -6.73
C LEU A 175 -3.87 0.30 -7.46
N LYS A 176 -4.43 0.59 -8.64
CA LYS A 176 -4.04 1.70 -9.50
C LYS A 176 -5.28 2.39 -10.06
N ILE A 177 -5.20 3.69 -10.27
CA ILE A 177 -6.30 4.50 -10.81
C ILE A 177 -5.93 4.95 -12.21
N HIS A 178 -6.75 4.55 -13.17
CA HIS A 178 -6.65 4.98 -14.56
C HIS A 178 -7.03 6.47 -14.70
N PRO A 179 -6.55 7.23 -15.70
CA PRO A 179 -6.94 8.63 -15.92
C PRO A 179 -8.45 8.87 -16.04
N SER A 180 -9.24 7.88 -16.49
CA SER A 180 -10.71 7.93 -16.47
C SER A 180 -11.33 7.89 -15.07
N GLY A 181 -10.55 7.64 -14.02
CA GLY A 181 -11.02 7.40 -12.66
C GLY A 181 -11.36 5.93 -12.35
N THR A 182 -11.34 5.05 -13.36
CA THR A 182 -11.54 3.61 -13.15
C THR A 182 -10.42 3.04 -12.29
N ILE A 183 -10.79 2.22 -11.30
CA ILE A 183 -9.86 1.58 -10.38
C ILE A 183 -9.58 0.16 -10.86
N PHE A 184 -8.32 -0.18 -10.99
CA PHE A 184 -7.81 -1.53 -11.21
C PHE A 184 -7.17 -2.00 -9.90
N THR A 185 -7.70 -3.07 -9.34
CA THR A 185 -7.19 -3.61 -8.07
C THR A 185 -7.05 -5.11 -8.16
N THR A 186 -5.95 -5.61 -7.63
CA THR A 186 -5.84 -7.05 -7.44
C THR A 186 -6.76 -7.51 -6.32
N GLY A 187 -7.31 -8.71 -6.45
CA GLY A 187 -8.31 -9.20 -5.51
C GLY A 187 -8.74 -10.63 -5.81
N PRO A 188 -9.90 -11.06 -5.27
CA PRO A 188 -10.44 -12.38 -5.57
C PRO A 188 -10.64 -12.61 -7.06
N GLY A 189 -9.93 -13.62 -7.59
CA GLY A 189 -10.05 -14.07 -8.99
C GLY A 189 -9.13 -13.36 -9.99
N GLY A 190 -8.36 -12.34 -9.60
CA GLY A 190 -7.43 -11.66 -10.50
C GLY A 190 -7.37 -10.14 -10.32
N VAL A 191 -7.45 -9.38 -11.41
CA VAL A 191 -7.50 -7.91 -11.38
C VAL A 191 -8.92 -7.45 -11.64
N LEU A 192 -9.55 -6.83 -10.63
CA LEU A 192 -10.90 -6.29 -10.72
C LEU A 192 -10.85 -4.89 -11.34
N ILE A 193 -11.87 -4.61 -12.16
CA ILE A 193 -12.08 -3.30 -12.80
C ILE A 193 -13.34 -2.70 -12.17
N ILE A 194 -13.18 -1.55 -11.49
CA ILE A 194 -14.23 -0.92 -10.68
C ILE A 194 -14.41 0.53 -11.13
N THR A 195 -15.66 0.97 -11.36
CA THR A 195 -15.93 2.36 -11.71
C THR A 195 -15.64 3.31 -10.54
N PRO A 196 -15.52 4.63 -10.78
CA PRO A 196 -15.39 5.62 -9.70
C PRO A 196 -16.51 5.59 -8.66
N GLU A 197 -17.70 5.08 -9.05
CA GLU A 197 -18.88 4.94 -8.17
C GLU A 197 -18.91 3.61 -7.41
N GLY A 198 -17.87 2.77 -7.55
CA GLY A 198 -17.77 1.48 -6.85
C GLY A 198 -18.49 0.32 -7.55
N LYS A 199 -18.85 0.43 -8.85
CA LYS A 199 -19.47 -0.66 -9.57
C LYS A 199 -18.42 -1.57 -10.20
N HIS A 200 -18.46 -2.87 -9.91
CA HIS A 200 -17.63 -3.88 -10.56
C HIS A 200 -18.05 -4.06 -12.04
N LEU A 201 -17.12 -3.84 -12.95
CA LEU A 201 -17.31 -4.00 -14.40
C LEU A 201 -16.92 -5.39 -14.89
N GLY A 202 -15.91 -5.99 -14.26
CA GLY A 202 -15.38 -7.29 -14.63
C GLY A 202 -14.05 -7.58 -13.96
N THR A 203 -13.54 -8.79 -14.19
CA THR A 203 -12.26 -9.24 -13.64
C THR A 203 -11.39 -9.80 -14.74
N ILE A 204 -10.17 -9.29 -14.88
CA ILE A 204 -9.12 -9.92 -15.66
C ILE A 204 -8.65 -11.13 -14.86
N LYS A 205 -9.06 -12.32 -15.29
CA LYS A 205 -8.72 -13.55 -14.57
C LYS A 205 -7.24 -13.88 -14.74
N THR A 206 -6.63 -14.25 -13.63
CA THR A 206 -5.26 -14.76 -13.58
C THR A 206 -5.29 -16.17 -13.00
N GLU A 207 -4.36 -17.02 -13.43
CA GLU A 207 -4.26 -18.41 -12.92
C GLU A 207 -3.74 -18.42 -11.48
N GLU A 208 -2.94 -17.42 -11.11
CA GLU A 208 -2.30 -17.28 -9.81
C GLU A 208 -2.85 -16.07 -9.05
N LYS A 209 -2.57 -16.03 -7.73
CA LYS A 209 -2.86 -14.85 -6.91
C LYS A 209 -2.02 -13.68 -7.39
N THR A 210 -2.67 -12.60 -7.75
CA THR A 210 -2.00 -11.40 -8.25
C THR A 210 -1.83 -10.41 -7.11
N ALA A 211 -0.59 -9.98 -6.86
CA ALA A 211 -0.26 -9.06 -5.77
C ALA A 211 -0.38 -7.59 -6.18
N ASN A 212 -0.02 -7.23 -7.41
CA ASN A 212 -0.08 -5.84 -7.87
C ASN A 212 -0.30 -5.77 -9.38
N CYS A 213 -0.67 -4.59 -9.87
CA CYS A 213 -0.81 -4.25 -11.28
C CYS A 213 -0.21 -2.86 -11.54
N ALA A 214 0.08 -2.56 -12.78
CA ALA A 214 0.56 -1.26 -13.22
C ALA A 214 0.07 -0.98 -14.64
N PHE A 215 -0.10 0.28 -14.95
CA PHE A 215 -0.28 0.74 -16.33
C PHE A 215 1.09 1.04 -16.94
N ASP A 216 1.20 0.90 -18.24
CA ASP A 216 2.31 1.47 -18.98
C ASP A 216 2.15 2.99 -19.15
N SER A 217 3.05 3.64 -19.87
CA SER A 217 3.02 5.10 -20.07
C SER A 217 1.87 5.56 -20.98
N SER A 218 1.27 4.67 -21.76
CA SER A 218 0.12 4.97 -22.63
C SER A 218 -1.22 4.81 -21.92
N TYR A 219 -1.23 4.14 -20.77
CA TYR A 219 -2.44 3.73 -20.05
C TYR A 219 -3.35 2.77 -20.85
N GLU A 220 -2.77 1.98 -21.74
CA GLU A 220 -3.47 0.94 -22.52
C GLU A 220 -3.37 -0.45 -21.88
#